data_e26a7893cd8e7d759e1784ff2e716ec3
#
_entry.id   e26a7893cd8e7d759e1784ff2e716ec3
#
_cell.length_a   1.000
_cell.length_b   1.000
_cell.length_c   1.000
_cell.angle_alpha   90.00
_cell.angle_beta   90.00
_cell.angle_gamma   90.00
#
_symmetry.space_group_name_H-M   'P 1'
#
loop_
_entity.id
_entity.type
_entity.pdbx_description
1 polymer ?
#
loop_
_entity_poly.entity_id
_entity_poly.type
_entity_poly.pdbx_seq_one_letter_code
_entity_poly.pdbx_strand_id
1 'polypeptide(L)'
;MKRQLAAIALAALAVSGAHPEPVLADTSASSKSRLTLFRSQTRVLDGRAAQQYSNSVRLQPDRVRTPTQGMLLYSGRYRGEFVDVARAAARRHGVPEDLFLRLVQQESGWNSRAVSHKGAIGLAQLMPETARRLGVDPTDPRQNLEGGARYLRRQFDRFRSWRLALAAYNAGPAAVERHGGVPPYDETRTYVRRIWGS
;
A
#
# COMPACT_ATOMS: atom_id res chain seq x y z
N MET A 1 -14.72 -23.60 -58.42
CA MET A 1 -15.59 -24.73 -58.84
C MET A 1 -16.67 -24.91 -57.78
N LYS A 2 -17.94 -24.78 -58.24
CA LYS A 2 -19.21 -25.37 -57.75
C LYS A 2 -19.53 -25.19 -56.27
N ARG A 3 -20.46 -24.28 -55.86
CA ARG A 3 -21.95 -24.36 -55.84
C ARG A 3 -22.45 -25.52 -55.01
N GLN A 4 -23.20 -25.22 -53.92
CA GLN A 4 -24.62 -25.58 -53.86
C GLN A 4 -25.34 -24.83 -52.76
N LEU A 5 -26.43 -24.20 -53.11
CA LEU A 5 -27.54 -23.65 -52.35
C LEU A 5 -28.50 -24.81 -51.97
N ALA A 6 -29.11 -24.77 -50.80
CA ALA A 6 -30.36 -25.47 -50.55
C ALA A 6 -31.31 -24.58 -49.75
N ALA A 7 -32.34 -24.11 -50.39
CA ALA A 7 -33.52 -23.49 -49.80
C ALA A 7 -34.62 -24.55 -49.56
N ILE A 8 -35.32 -24.52 -48.44
CA ILE A 8 -36.62 -25.19 -48.20
C ILE A 8 -37.46 -24.26 -47.35
N ALA A 9 -38.36 -23.61 -47.88
CA ALA A 9 -39.82 -23.71 -48.08
C ALA A 9 -40.66 -23.61 -46.77
N LEU A 10 -41.46 -22.58 -46.81
CA LEU A 10 -42.65 -22.11 -46.11
C LEU A 10 -43.66 -23.22 -45.77
N ALA A 11 -44.28 -23.16 -44.60
CA ALA A 11 -45.63 -23.60 -44.35
C ALA A 11 -46.34 -22.64 -43.38
N ALA A 12 -47.28 -21.89 -43.91
CA ALA A 12 -48.23 -21.08 -43.17
C ALA A 12 -49.34 -21.95 -42.63
N LEU A 13 -49.68 -21.83 -41.34
CA LEU A 13 -50.97 -22.29 -40.81
C LEU A 13 -51.61 -21.12 -40.05
N ALA A 14 -52.68 -20.62 -40.64
CA ALA A 14 -53.58 -19.65 -40.04
C ALA A 14 -54.52 -20.40 -39.06
N VAL A 15 -54.57 -19.97 -37.79
CA VAL A 15 -55.69 -20.30 -36.89
C VAL A 15 -56.23 -18.99 -36.32
N SER A 16 -57.48 -18.76 -36.66
CA SER A 16 -58.37 -17.70 -36.23
C SER A 16 -58.80 -17.94 -34.78
N GLY A 17 -58.90 -16.89 -33.97
CA GLY A 17 -59.79 -16.95 -32.83
C GLY A 17 -59.37 -16.15 -31.62
N ALA A 18 -60.22 -15.17 -31.31
CA ALA A 18 -60.51 -14.56 -30.04
C ALA A 18 -59.49 -13.61 -29.39
N HIS A 19 -59.71 -12.34 -29.53
CA HIS A 19 -59.16 -11.30 -28.67
C HIS A 19 -59.87 -11.30 -27.31
N PRO A 20 -59.15 -11.36 -26.18
CA PRO A 20 -59.62 -10.85 -24.92
C PRO A 20 -59.20 -9.38 -24.75
N GLU A 21 -60.12 -8.56 -24.31
CA GLU A 21 -59.98 -7.15 -23.93
C GLU A 21 -58.82 -6.93 -22.93
N PRO A 22 -58.07 -5.80 -22.96
CA PRO A 22 -57.09 -5.50 -21.96
C PRO A 22 -57.76 -5.02 -20.67
N VAL A 23 -57.71 -5.82 -19.64
CA VAL A 23 -58.00 -5.41 -18.27
C VAL A 23 -56.83 -4.55 -17.83
N LEU A 24 -57.05 -3.25 -17.68
CA LEU A 24 -56.14 -2.32 -17.03
C LEU A 24 -56.02 -2.67 -15.55
N ALA A 25 -55.06 -3.53 -15.23
CA ALA A 25 -54.70 -3.79 -13.84
C ALA A 25 -53.79 -2.67 -13.35
N ASP A 26 -54.27 -2.00 -12.32
CA ASP A 26 -53.63 -0.92 -11.57
C ASP A 26 -52.28 -1.40 -11.01
N THR A 27 -51.19 -1.02 -11.69
CA THR A 27 -49.80 -1.48 -11.40
C THR A 27 -49.05 -0.57 -10.41
N SER A 28 -49.71 0.41 -9.81
CA SER A 28 -49.03 1.40 -8.96
C SER A 28 -48.86 0.97 -7.48
N ALA A 29 -49.64 0.01 -6.99
CA ALA A 29 -49.54 -0.48 -5.61
C ALA A 29 -48.51 -1.62 -5.41
N SER A 30 -48.14 -2.33 -6.47
CA SER A 30 -47.26 -3.52 -6.42
C SER A 30 -45.79 -3.16 -6.32
N SER A 31 -45.35 -2.03 -6.86
CA SER A 31 -43.92 -1.66 -6.92
C SER A 31 -43.32 -1.27 -5.58
N LYS A 32 -44.10 -0.58 -4.71
CA LYS A 32 -43.65 -0.20 -3.36
C LYS A 32 -43.50 -1.41 -2.42
N SER A 33 -44.39 -2.36 -2.53
CA SER A 33 -44.36 -3.59 -1.72
C SER A 33 -43.20 -4.52 -2.13
N ARG A 34 -42.88 -4.60 -3.42
CA ARG A 34 -41.72 -5.39 -3.91
C ARG A 34 -40.39 -4.78 -3.50
N LEU A 35 -40.27 -3.45 -3.50
CA LEU A 35 -39.07 -2.76 -3.06
C LEU A 35 -38.84 -2.90 -1.55
N THR A 36 -39.89 -2.89 -0.74
CA THR A 36 -39.82 -3.11 0.72
C THR A 36 -39.44 -4.56 1.04
N LEU A 37 -40.03 -5.54 0.34
CA LEU A 37 -39.64 -6.94 0.49
C LEU A 37 -38.19 -7.22 0.05
N PHE A 38 -37.78 -6.63 -1.04
CA PHE A 38 -36.38 -6.76 -1.50
C PHE A 38 -35.36 -6.15 -0.52
N ARG A 39 -35.67 -4.97 0.03
CA ARG A 39 -34.84 -4.32 1.06
C ARG A 39 -34.80 -5.09 2.38
N SER A 40 -35.87 -5.76 2.77
CA SER A 40 -35.90 -6.58 3.98
C SER A 40 -35.11 -7.88 3.79
N GLN A 41 -35.18 -8.51 2.60
CA GLN A 41 -34.42 -9.72 2.30
C GLN A 41 -32.92 -9.48 2.16
N THR A 42 -32.48 -8.38 1.52
CA THR A 42 -31.08 -8.01 1.44
C THR A 42 -30.49 -7.66 2.81
N ARG A 43 -31.27 -6.99 3.69
CA ARG A 43 -30.83 -6.67 5.05
C ARG A 43 -30.59 -7.90 5.92
N VAL A 44 -31.37 -8.95 5.75
CA VAL A 44 -31.21 -10.23 6.47
C VAL A 44 -30.01 -11.01 5.95
N LEU A 45 -29.74 -10.97 4.64
CA LEU A 45 -28.58 -11.62 4.02
C LEU A 45 -27.29 -10.89 4.39
N ASP A 46 -27.27 -9.56 4.37
CA ASP A 46 -26.12 -8.77 4.79
C ASP A 46 -25.81 -8.93 6.28
N GLY A 47 -26.82 -9.01 7.13
CA GLY A 47 -26.65 -9.23 8.57
C GLY A 47 -26.08 -10.63 8.89
N ARG A 48 -26.53 -11.67 8.21
CA ARG A 48 -26.00 -13.04 8.39
C ARG A 48 -24.60 -13.20 7.80
N ALA A 49 -24.34 -12.62 6.64
CA ALA A 49 -23.01 -12.62 6.04
C ALA A 49 -22.00 -11.86 6.90
N ALA A 50 -22.39 -10.68 7.41
CA ALA A 50 -21.53 -9.89 8.31
C ALA A 50 -21.24 -10.62 9.63
N GLN A 51 -22.21 -11.36 10.17
CA GLN A 51 -22.05 -12.10 11.41
C GLN A 51 -21.21 -13.40 11.22
N GLN A 52 -21.33 -14.00 10.06
CA GLN A 52 -20.51 -15.17 9.68
C GLN A 52 -19.06 -14.76 9.41
N TYR A 53 -18.83 -13.58 8.82
CA TYR A 53 -17.50 -13.00 8.62
C TYR A 53 -16.87 -12.50 9.93
N SER A 54 -17.63 -11.96 10.87
CA SER A 54 -17.11 -11.50 12.16
C SER A 54 -16.64 -12.66 13.06
N ASN A 55 -17.20 -13.85 12.90
CA ASN A 55 -16.81 -15.05 13.64
C ASN A 55 -15.66 -15.83 12.99
N SER A 56 -15.28 -15.49 11.76
CA SER A 56 -14.14 -16.10 11.05
C SER A 56 -12.81 -15.42 11.40
N VAL A 57 -12.56 -15.20 12.68
CA VAL A 57 -11.28 -14.65 13.19
C VAL A 57 -10.09 -15.55 12.81
N ARG A 58 -10.35 -16.81 12.42
CA ARG A 58 -9.32 -17.80 12.06
C ARG A 58 -8.77 -17.68 10.63
N LEU A 59 -9.42 -16.92 9.75
CA LEU A 59 -9.03 -16.75 8.34
C LEU A 59 -8.65 -15.30 7.99
N GLN A 60 -8.68 -14.40 8.96
CA GLN A 60 -8.00 -13.12 8.74
C GLN A 60 -6.50 -13.43 8.79
N PRO A 61 -5.75 -13.17 7.70
CA PRO A 61 -4.30 -13.14 7.82
C PRO A 61 -4.01 -12.21 8.98
N ASP A 62 -3.12 -12.65 9.89
CA ASP A 62 -2.67 -11.82 11.00
C ASP A 62 -2.58 -10.41 10.46
N ARG A 63 -3.39 -9.50 11.02
CA ARG A 63 -3.31 -8.11 10.63
C ARG A 63 -1.86 -7.79 10.76
N VAL A 64 -1.18 -7.67 9.63
CA VAL A 64 0.18 -7.12 9.61
C VAL A 64 0.00 -5.85 10.40
N ARG A 65 0.39 -5.90 11.68
CA ARG A 65 0.33 -4.73 12.54
C ARG A 65 1.20 -3.74 11.82
N THR A 66 0.55 -2.90 11.02
CA THR A 66 1.22 -1.71 10.52
C THR A 66 1.76 -1.07 11.78
N PRO A 67 3.07 -0.87 11.89
CA PRO A 67 3.70 -0.48 13.16
C PRO A 67 3.37 0.97 13.56
N THR A 68 2.15 1.40 13.33
CA THR A 68 1.62 2.72 13.70
C THR A 68 1.25 2.78 15.18
N GLN A 69 1.04 1.62 15.85
CA GLN A 69 0.81 1.58 17.29
C GLN A 69 2.15 1.38 18.01
N GLY A 70 2.69 2.45 18.52
CA GLY A 70 3.95 2.49 19.27
C GLY A 70 5.12 3.18 18.57
N MET A 71 4.96 3.58 17.31
CA MET A 71 5.98 4.34 16.60
C MET A 71 5.93 5.81 17.03
N LEU A 72 7.08 6.34 17.40
CA LEU A 72 7.19 7.77 17.74
C LEU A 72 6.75 8.63 16.56
N LEU A 73 5.91 9.63 16.81
CA LEU A 73 5.61 10.66 15.82
C LEU A 73 6.86 11.49 15.51
N TYR A 74 6.95 11.98 14.29
CA TYR A 74 7.99 12.92 13.93
C TYR A 74 7.79 14.25 14.68
N SER A 75 8.64 14.54 15.63
CA SER A 75 8.63 15.77 16.45
C SER A 75 9.73 16.76 16.04
N GLY A 76 10.41 16.52 14.91
CA GLY A 76 11.46 17.41 14.41
C GLY A 76 10.93 18.82 14.10
N ARG A 77 11.82 19.83 14.23
CA ARG A 77 11.48 21.26 14.01
C ARG A 77 11.41 21.66 12.54
N TYR A 78 12.02 20.87 11.65
CA TYR A 78 12.04 21.19 10.22
C TYR A 78 10.63 21.14 9.63
N ARG A 79 10.24 22.20 8.93
CA ARG A 79 8.94 22.38 8.24
C ARG A 79 9.14 22.86 6.80
N GLY A 80 10.35 22.68 6.25
CA GLY A 80 10.70 23.12 4.90
C GLY A 80 10.12 22.23 3.80
N GLU A 81 10.40 22.63 2.57
CA GLU A 81 9.87 22.03 1.33
C GLU A 81 10.07 20.52 1.18
N PHE A 82 11.10 19.95 1.79
CA PHE A 82 11.41 18.53 1.65
C PHE A 82 10.57 17.60 2.51
N VAL A 83 9.81 18.11 3.50
CA VAL A 83 8.95 17.28 4.36
C VAL A 83 7.88 16.58 3.54
N ASP A 84 7.16 17.33 2.71
CA ASP A 84 6.09 16.75 1.88
C ASP A 84 6.64 15.81 0.79
N VAL A 85 7.81 16.13 0.25
CA VAL A 85 8.51 15.27 -0.70
C VAL A 85 8.90 13.93 -0.04
N ALA A 86 9.44 13.98 1.18
CA ALA A 86 9.81 12.79 1.94
C ALA A 86 8.58 11.95 2.33
N ARG A 87 7.48 12.58 2.77
CA ARG A 87 6.21 11.88 3.02
C ARG A 87 5.69 11.18 1.78
N ALA A 88 5.69 11.88 0.64
CA ALA A 88 5.25 11.30 -0.63
C ALA A 88 6.14 10.12 -1.05
N ALA A 89 7.45 10.22 -0.92
CA ALA A 89 8.38 9.12 -1.19
C ALA A 89 8.13 7.91 -0.25
N ALA A 90 7.95 8.17 1.05
CA ALA A 90 7.63 7.13 2.03
C ALA A 90 6.33 6.38 1.67
N ARG A 91 5.26 7.11 1.34
CA ARG A 91 3.99 6.50 0.92
C ARG A 91 4.15 5.64 -0.33
N ARG A 92 4.81 6.13 -1.37
CA ARG A 92 5.04 5.37 -2.63
C ARG A 92 5.73 4.04 -2.39
N HIS A 93 6.65 3.99 -1.43
CA HIS A 93 7.39 2.77 -1.11
C HIS A 93 6.84 1.99 0.09
N GLY A 94 5.68 2.37 0.63
CA GLY A 94 5.07 1.68 1.78
C GLY A 94 5.95 1.72 3.04
N VAL A 95 6.68 2.82 3.22
CA VAL A 95 7.45 3.13 4.43
C VAL A 95 6.59 4.01 5.34
N PRO A 96 6.52 3.76 6.65
CA PRO A 96 5.85 4.65 7.58
C PRO A 96 6.43 6.06 7.51
N GLU A 97 5.58 7.07 7.28
CA GLU A 97 6.02 8.45 7.03
C GLU A 97 6.90 8.99 8.16
N ASP A 98 6.41 8.90 9.40
CA ASP A 98 7.16 9.42 10.55
C ASP A 98 8.50 8.72 10.78
N LEU A 99 8.59 7.43 10.43
CA LEU A 99 9.85 6.70 10.47
C LEU A 99 10.84 7.28 9.47
N PHE A 100 10.39 7.52 8.25
CA PHE A 100 11.26 8.06 7.21
C PHE A 100 11.68 9.50 7.49
N LEU A 101 10.77 10.34 8.00
CA LEU A 101 11.13 11.71 8.41
C LEU A 101 12.20 11.74 9.51
N ARG A 102 12.11 10.83 10.49
CA ARG A 102 13.12 10.70 11.54
C ARG A 102 14.46 10.19 11.01
N LEU A 103 14.40 9.27 10.03
CA LEU A 103 15.60 8.82 9.33
C LEU A 103 16.28 10.01 8.65
N VAL A 104 15.58 10.79 7.84
CA VAL A 104 16.14 11.96 7.14
C VAL A 104 16.70 12.99 8.14
N GLN A 105 15.99 13.23 9.24
CA GLN A 105 16.48 14.08 10.32
C GLN A 105 17.79 13.57 10.91
N GLN A 106 17.93 12.26 11.10
CA GLN A 106 19.15 11.66 11.67
C GLN A 106 20.30 11.64 10.67
N GLU A 107 20.01 11.43 9.36
CA GLU A 107 21.03 11.32 8.32
C GLU A 107 21.69 12.68 7.99
N SER A 108 20.88 13.70 7.76
CA SER A 108 21.38 14.97 7.24
C SER A 108 20.95 16.19 8.05
N GLY A 109 20.04 16.03 9.02
CA GLY A 109 19.37 17.17 9.63
C GLY A 109 18.58 18.00 8.61
N TRP A 110 18.15 17.43 7.49
CA TRP A 110 17.48 18.07 6.36
C TRP A 110 18.41 18.96 5.50
N ASN A 111 19.72 18.77 5.60
CA ASN A 111 20.67 19.43 4.70
C ASN A 111 20.78 18.66 3.37
N SER A 112 20.21 19.22 2.30
CA SER A 112 20.22 18.60 0.97
C SER A 112 21.62 18.50 0.34
N ARG A 113 22.59 19.27 0.84
CA ARG A 113 23.99 19.28 0.38
C ARG A 113 24.94 18.54 1.31
N ALA A 114 24.41 17.78 2.27
CA ALA A 114 25.24 17.03 3.19
C ALA A 114 26.07 15.97 2.47
N VAL A 115 27.36 15.90 2.79
CA VAL A 115 28.28 14.85 2.35
C VAL A 115 29.02 14.35 3.58
N SER A 116 28.95 13.03 3.83
CA SER A 116 29.65 12.43 4.96
C SER A 116 31.13 12.15 4.64
N HIS A 117 31.94 11.91 5.66
CA HIS A 117 33.34 11.49 5.48
C HIS A 117 33.49 10.20 4.66
N LYS A 118 32.47 9.35 4.66
CA LYS A 118 32.43 8.09 3.86
C LYS A 118 31.88 8.31 2.45
N GLY A 119 31.51 9.56 2.09
CA GLY A 119 30.99 9.93 0.79
C GLY A 119 29.49 9.67 0.62
N ALA A 120 28.71 9.49 1.68
CA ALA A 120 27.24 9.45 1.61
C ALA A 120 26.71 10.86 1.29
N ILE A 121 25.68 10.97 0.44
CA ILE A 121 25.24 12.22 -0.17
C ILE A 121 23.78 12.49 0.13
N GLY A 122 23.47 13.75 0.42
CA GLY A 122 22.14 14.36 0.41
C GLY A 122 21.28 14.05 1.62
N LEU A 123 19.97 14.29 1.49
CA LEU A 123 18.99 14.22 2.56
C LEU A 123 18.92 12.87 3.27
N ALA A 124 18.95 11.79 2.50
CA ALA A 124 18.87 10.40 2.99
C ALA A 124 20.27 9.73 3.05
N GLN A 125 21.36 10.49 2.85
CA GLN A 125 22.74 10.01 2.92
C GLN A 125 22.99 8.72 2.14
N LEU A 126 22.66 8.74 0.85
CA LEU A 126 22.90 7.58 -0.02
C LEU A 126 24.38 7.47 -0.41
N MET A 127 24.95 6.30 -0.23
CA MET A 127 26.26 5.99 -0.81
C MET A 127 26.17 6.01 -2.35
N PRO A 128 27.18 6.54 -3.07
CA PRO A 128 27.18 6.64 -4.54
C PRO A 128 26.88 5.31 -5.23
N GLU A 129 27.44 4.22 -4.73
CA GLU A 129 27.16 2.88 -5.26
C GLU A 129 25.69 2.46 -5.05
N THR A 130 25.13 2.76 -3.89
CA THR A 130 23.71 2.49 -3.61
C THR A 130 22.81 3.32 -4.53
N ALA A 131 23.08 4.61 -4.70
CA ALA A 131 22.36 5.49 -5.62
C ALA A 131 22.40 4.96 -7.06
N ARG A 132 23.56 4.53 -7.54
CA ARG A 132 23.73 3.93 -8.86
C ARG A 132 22.90 2.66 -9.04
N ARG A 133 22.91 1.75 -8.05
CA ARG A 133 22.07 0.52 -8.07
C ARG A 133 20.58 0.82 -8.01
N LEU A 134 20.21 1.96 -7.46
CA LEU A 134 18.83 2.43 -7.41
C LEU A 134 18.44 3.22 -8.66
N GLY A 135 19.39 3.63 -9.51
CA GLY A 135 19.14 4.48 -10.68
C GLY A 135 18.65 5.88 -10.30
N VAL A 136 19.22 6.47 -9.24
CA VAL A 136 18.88 7.82 -8.79
C VAL A 136 20.14 8.70 -8.74
N ASP A 137 19.96 9.99 -8.99
CA ASP A 137 20.98 11.00 -8.73
C ASP A 137 20.94 11.38 -7.23
N PRO A 138 22.00 11.06 -6.44
CA PRO A 138 22.01 11.36 -5.02
C PRO A 138 22.17 12.85 -4.73
N THR A 139 22.54 13.67 -5.71
CA THR A 139 22.68 15.14 -5.56
C THR A 139 21.35 15.86 -5.79
N ASP A 140 20.39 15.26 -6.47
CA ASP A 140 19.03 15.76 -6.59
C ASP A 140 18.23 15.41 -5.33
N PRO A 141 17.74 16.41 -4.55
CA PRO A 141 17.06 16.15 -3.29
C PRO A 141 15.81 15.25 -3.41
N ARG A 142 15.07 15.37 -4.51
CA ARG A 142 13.85 14.57 -4.73
C ARG A 142 14.20 13.13 -5.05
N GLN A 143 15.15 12.90 -5.92
CA GLN A 143 15.63 11.56 -6.26
C GLN A 143 16.35 10.92 -5.07
N ASN A 144 17.07 11.68 -4.28
CA ASN A 144 17.72 11.22 -3.07
C ASN A 144 16.70 10.69 -2.04
N LEU A 145 15.65 11.45 -1.76
CA LEU A 145 14.56 10.99 -0.88
C LEU A 145 13.83 9.77 -1.44
N GLU A 146 13.58 9.74 -2.73
CA GLU A 146 12.95 8.59 -3.41
C GLU A 146 13.82 7.33 -3.28
N GLY A 147 15.12 7.47 -3.55
CA GLY A 147 16.09 6.40 -3.39
C GLY A 147 16.22 5.92 -1.95
N GLY A 148 16.25 6.84 -0.99
CA GLY A 148 16.32 6.53 0.44
C GLY A 148 15.12 5.74 0.94
N ALA A 149 13.90 6.17 0.59
CA ALA A 149 12.68 5.45 0.95
C ALA A 149 12.64 4.04 0.33
N ARG A 150 12.99 3.93 -0.96
CA ARG A 150 13.08 2.65 -1.66
C ARG A 150 14.16 1.73 -1.08
N TYR A 151 15.30 2.27 -0.68
CA TYR A 151 16.37 1.48 -0.06
C TYR A 151 15.94 0.97 1.32
N LEU A 152 15.33 1.82 2.15
CA LEU A 152 14.79 1.40 3.45
C LEU A 152 13.72 0.31 3.31
N ARG A 153 12.83 0.46 2.32
CA ARG A 153 11.82 -0.56 2.01
C ARG A 153 12.45 -1.89 1.64
N ARG A 154 13.48 -1.91 0.79
CA ARG A 154 14.22 -3.15 0.45
C ARG A 154 14.81 -3.82 1.69
N GLN A 155 15.31 -3.06 2.66
CA GLN A 155 15.79 -3.62 3.91
C GLN A 155 14.64 -4.22 4.74
N PHE A 156 13.49 -3.54 4.79
CA PHE A 156 12.33 -4.11 5.45
C PHE A 156 11.84 -5.41 4.78
N ASP A 157 11.82 -5.46 3.46
CA ASP A 157 11.40 -6.67 2.73
C ASP A 157 12.33 -7.85 3.02
N ARG A 158 13.61 -7.58 3.27
CA ARG A 158 14.63 -8.59 3.62
C ARG A 158 14.50 -9.08 5.06
N PHE A 159 14.33 -8.16 6.01
CA PHE A 159 14.40 -8.47 7.44
C PHE A 159 13.03 -8.53 8.13
N ARG A 160 11.97 -8.11 7.47
CA ARG A 160 10.58 -8.06 7.99
C ARG A 160 10.43 -7.33 9.34
N SER A 161 11.36 -6.47 9.65
CA SER A 161 11.41 -5.65 10.87
C SER A 161 11.96 -4.27 10.54
N TRP A 162 11.21 -3.21 10.86
CA TRP A 162 11.69 -1.84 10.67
C TRP A 162 12.93 -1.53 11.52
N ARG A 163 13.01 -2.10 12.70
CA ARG A 163 14.19 -1.95 13.57
C ARG A 163 15.43 -2.54 12.92
N LEU A 164 15.33 -3.73 12.32
CA LEU A 164 16.43 -4.35 11.58
C LEU A 164 16.69 -3.67 10.25
N ALA A 165 15.65 -3.15 9.58
CA ALA A 165 15.79 -2.36 8.36
C ALA A 165 16.60 -1.09 8.60
N LEU A 166 16.38 -0.38 9.70
CA LEU A 166 17.18 0.78 10.12
C LEU A 166 18.63 0.39 10.42
N ALA A 167 18.84 -0.72 11.11
CA ALA A 167 20.20 -1.22 11.37
C ALA A 167 20.92 -1.56 10.05
N ALA A 168 20.22 -2.18 9.09
CA ALA A 168 20.76 -2.49 7.78
C ALA A 168 20.98 -1.25 6.90
N TYR A 169 20.15 -0.22 7.06
CA TYR A 169 20.35 1.05 6.38
C TYR A 169 21.68 1.70 6.78
N ASN A 170 21.97 1.74 8.09
CA ASN A 170 23.18 2.35 8.65
C ASN A 170 24.43 1.46 8.51
N ALA A 171 24.35 0.19 8.95
CA ALA A 171 25.50 -0.71 9.03
C ALA A 171 25.69 -1.62 7.81
N GLY A 172 24.71 -1.62 6.90
CA GLY A 172 24.63 -2.55 5.78
C GLY A 172 23.96 -3.88 6.13
N PRO A 173 23.23 -4.50 5.17
CA PRO A 173 22.50 -5.73 5.41
C PRO A 173 23.37 -6.92 5.83
N ALA A 174 24.58 -7.03 5.30
CA ALA A 174 25.50 -8.10 5.65
C ALA A 174 25.92 -8.08 7.14
N ALA A 175 25.99 -6.88 7.76
CA ALA A 175 26.28 -6.77 9.18
C ALA A 175 25.11 -7.30 10.03
N VAL A 176 23.88 -6.97 9.65
CA VAL A 176 22.67 -7.46 10.35
C VAL A 176 22.54 -8.97 10.24
N GLU A 177 22.81 -9.55 9.09
CA GLU A 177 22.81 -11.01 8.88
C GLU A 177 23.88 -11.71 9.71
N ARG A 178 25.12 -11.22 9.67
CA ARG A 178 26.24 -11.79 10.41
C ARG A 178 25.98 -11.85 11.90
N HIS A 179 25.29 -10.85 12.45
CA HIS A 179 24.99 -10.76 13.87
C HIS A 179 23.60 -11.31 14.25
N GLY A 180 22.81 -11.76 13.27
CA GLY A 180 21.44 -12.23 13.52
C GLY A 180 20.51 -11.20 14.15
N GLY A 181 20.83 -9.90 14.02
CA GLY A 181 20.11 -8.81 14.67
C GLY A 181 20.77 -7.44 14.48
N VAL A 182 20.45 -6.50 15.36
CA VAL A 182 21.14 -5.20 15.38
C VAL A 182 22.60 -5.41 15.74
N PRO A 183 23.56 -5.05 14.86
CA PRO A 183 24.97 -5.24 15.13
C PRO A 183 25.42 -4.53 16.42
N PRO A 184 26.41 -5.06 17.14
CA PRO A 184 26.88 -4.49 18.41
C PRO A 184 27.79 -3.26 18.19
N TYR A 185 27.48 -2.44 17.17
CA TYR A 185 28.18 -1.20 16.88
C TYR A 185 27.47 -0.05 17.61
N ASP A 186 28.17 0.74 18.39
CA ASP A 186 27.58 1.84 19.17
C ASP A 186 26.88 2.87 18.29
N GLU A 187 27.46 3.18 17.13
CA GLU A 187 26.85 4.04 16.12
C GLU A 187 25.49 3.49 15.67
N THR A 188 25.43 2.23 15.28
CA THR A 188 24.20 1.60 14.77
C THR A 188 23.14 1.45 15.85
N ARG A 189 23.53 1.04 17.06
CA ARG A 189 22.59 0.94 18.21
C ARG A 189 21.99 2.30 18.55
N THR A 190 22.83 3.36 18.56
CA THR A 190 22.37 4.72 18.83
C THR A 190 21.48 5.23 17.70
N TYR A 191 21.84 4.98 16.45
CA TYR A 191 21.03 5.30 15.27
C TYR A 191 19.64 4.68 15.35
N VAL A 192 19.57 3.37 15.61
CA VAL A 192 18.29 2.66 15.74
C VAL A 192 17.46 3.23 16.90
N ARG A 193 18.05 3.46 18.07
CA ARG A 193 17.33 4.05 19.22
C ARG A 193 16.75 5.44 18.91
N ARG A 194 17.50 6.28 18.22
CA ARG A 194 17.04 7.65 17.90
C ARG A 194 15.86 7.65 16.91
N ILE A 195 15.84 6.73 15.99
CA ILE A 195 14.82 6.69 14.94
C ILE A 195 13.62 5.81 15.36
N TRP A 196 13.87 4.65 15.93
CA TRP A 196 12.82 3.69 16.29
C TRP A 196 12.19 4.02 17.65
N GLY A 197 13.00 4.50 18.57
CA GLY A 197 12.68 4.59 19.98
C GLY A 197 13.29 3.45 20.79
N SER A 198 13.16 3.55 22.09
CA SER A 198 13.60 2.50 23.05
C SER A 198 12.65 1.32 23.10
#